data_d2988aa3bd1280a72144928828c71c55
#
_entry.id   d2988aa3bd1280a72144928828c71c55
#
_cell.length_a   1.000
_cell.length_b   1.000
_cell.length_c   1.000
_cell.angle_alpha   90.00
_cell.angle_beta   90.00
_cell.angle_gamma   90.00
#
_symmetry.space_group_name_H-M   'P 1'
#
loop_
_entity.id
_entity.type
_entity.pdbx_description
1 polymer ?
#
loop_
_entity_poly.entity_id
_entity_poly.type
_entity_poly.pdbx_seq_one_letter_code
_entity_poly.pdbx_strand_id
1 'polypeptide(L)'
;MPHCTIRLFLLLAICMMTNGCRRESISEPKRHYVIGFSQCTNDLWRQIMMIQMQAEAAKYPELSIVVSNAHNNTQLQIDQIREFIEAKVDLLIISPNESEPVTPIAVEAFDMGIPTIIWDRKIHSDHYTTCISADNYDIGRDVGRYINTILSEGSTILEITGLMSSSPAVERHKGFLAEASESYSVHTIPGDWKPDVAKERVAAIGHYDDIDLVFAHNDDMALAAYNVINAADSLCAQRIKFIGIDALVGVDAVLDGRLQASFLYPTGGDKVMAIARRILLGKRVEKSYQLQSALVDSHNAYTLKAQQEQIVSYQEQINKQKTVLRHIRQKKGSNSSSINHYP
;
A
#
# COMPACT_ATOMS: atom_id res chain seq x y z
N MET A 1 21.63 -34.59 83.83
CA MET A 1 20.87 -33.86 82.81
C MET A 1 21.73 -33.67 81.56
N PRO A 2 21.56 -34.45 80.55
CA PRO A 2 22.02 -34.06 79.19
C PRO A 2 21.03 -34.52 78.13
N HIS A 3 20.07 -33.71 77.80
CA HIS A 3 19.17 -33.98 76.68
C HIS A 3 18.82 -32.74 75.83
N CYS A 4 19.61 -31.66 75.90
CA CYS A 4 19.25 -30.42 75.18
C CYS A 4 20.15 -30.06 73.99
N THR A 5 21.19 -30.81 73.66
CA THR A 5 22.18 -30.43 72.63
C THR A 5 22.07 -31.19 71.31
N ILE A 6 21.21 -32.22 71.21
CA ILE A 6 21.11 -33.03 69.94
C ILE A 6 19.99 -32.55 69.04
N ARG A 7 19.02 -31.74 69.52
CA ARG A 7 17.91 -31.22 68.64
C ARG A 7 18.25 -29.99 67.81
N LEU A 8 19.37 -29.31 68.10
CA LEU A 8 19.74 -28.08 67.37
C LEU A 8 20.54 -28.37 66.09
N PHE A 9 21.21 -29.55 66.00
CA PHE A 9 21.96 -29.88 64.77
C PHE A 9 21.13 -30.54 63.65
N LEU A 10 19.95 -31.06 63.97
CA LEU A 10 19.06 -31.64 62.92
C LEU A 10 18.23 -30.58 62.17
N LEU A 11 18.05 -29.37 62.72
CA LEU A 11 17.33 -28.26 62.09
C LEU A 11 18.21 -27.46 61.12
N LEU A 12 19.54 -27.48 61.25
CA LEU A 12 20.45 -26.81 60.35
C LEU A 12 20.79 -27.62 59.08
N ALA A 13 20.56 -28.91 59.04
CA ALA A 13 20.83 -29.76 57.87
C ALA A 13 19.70 -29.79 56.84
N ILE A 14 18.48 -29.33 57.22
CA ILE A 14 17.32 -29.31 56.28
C ILE A 14 17.23 -28.01 55.51
N CYS A 15 17.92 -26.94 55.91
CA CYS A 15 17.92 -25.67 55.20
C CYS A 15 18.91 -25.55 54.03
N MET A 16 19.74 -26.54 53.76
CA MET A 16 20.73 -26.50 52.67
C MET A 16 20.38 -27.32 51.42
N MET A 17 19.16 -27.88 51.32
CA MET A 17 18.75 -28.64 50.12
C MET A 17 17.65 -27.97 49.29
N THR A 18 17.42 -26.66 49.49
CA THR A 18 16.59 -25.85 48.55
C THR A 18 17.48 -25.02 47.65
N ASN A 19 18.54 -25.61 47.06
CA ASN A 19 19.11 -25.06 45.85
C ASN A 19 18.12 -25.30 44.72
N GLY A 20 17.24 -24.29 44.54
CA GLY A 20 16.24 -24.27 43.53
C GLY A 20 16.87 -24.59 42.17
N CYS A 21 16.40 -25.67 41.58
CA CYS A 21 16.41 -25.77 40.13
C CYS A 21 15.78 -24.47 39.59
N ARG A 22 16.62 -23.53 39.24
CA ARG A 22 16.25 -22.43 38.35
C ARG A 22 15.91 -23.14 37.03
N ARG A 23 14.64 -23.51 36.85
CA ARG A 23 14.11 -23.82 35.52
C ARG A 23 14.42 -22.59 34.69
N GLU A 24 15.52 -22.64 33.94
CA GLU A 24 15.62 -21.78 32.77
C GLU A 24 14.34 -22.05 31.99
N SER A 25 13.47 -21.07 31.93
CA SER A 25 12.34 -21.09 31.03
C SER A 25 12.94 -21.20 29.65
N ILE A 26 12.97 -22.40 29.09
CA ILE A 26 13.20 -22.60 27.66
C ILE A 26 12.08 -21.77 27.03
N SER A 27 12.41 -20.58 26.56
CA SER A 27 11.47 -19.77 25.80
C SER A 27 11.13 -20.61 24.56
N GLU A 28 9.89 -21.00 24.43
CA GLU A 28 9.43 -21.66 23.20
C GLU A 28 9.93 -20.84 22.02
N PRO A 29 10.46 -21.49 20.97
CA PRO A 29 10.91 -20.77 19.78
C PRO A 29 9.74 -19.92 19.29
N LYS A 30 9.92 -18.60 19.24
CA LYS A 30 8.88 -17.71 18.74
C LYS A 30 8.47 -18.17 17.35
N ARG A 31 7.19 -18.48 17.16
CA ARG A 31 6.63 -18.89 15.88
C ARG A 31 6.99 -17.83 14.84
N HIS A 32 7.58 -18.26 13.75
CA HIS A 32 7.84 -17.41 12.59
C HIS A 32 6.64 -17.49 11.64
N TYR A 33 6.19 -16.33 11.13
CA TYR A 33 5.03 -16.23 10.26
C TYR A 33 5.46 -15.80 8.85
N VAL A 34 4.89 -16.46 7.85
CA VAL A 34 5.07 -16.14 6.43
C VAL A 34 3.82 -15.48 5.91
N ILE A 35 3.96 -14.24 5.45
CA ILE A 35 2.89 -13.47 4.81
C ILE A 35 3.10 -13.53 3.29
N GLY A 36 2.15 -14.11 2.56
CA GLY A 36 2.07 -14.01 1.11
C GLY A 36 1.47 -12.66 0.71
N PHE A 37 2.07 -11.97 -0.25
CA PHE A 37 1.49 -10.77 -0.84
C PHE A 37 1.40 -10.89 -2.36
N SER A 38 0.16 -10.98 -2.86
CA SER A 38 -0.15 -10.97 -4.29
C SER A 38 -0.46 -9.53 -4.74
N GLN A 39 0.46 -8.95 -5.51
CA GLN A 39 0.41 -7.58 -6.01
C GLN A 39 0.09 -7.55 -7.48
N CYS A 40 -0.89 -6.73 -7.90
CA CYS A 40 -1.34 -6.67 -9.29
C CYS A 40 -0.31 -6.07 -10.26
N THR A 41 0.45 -5.05 -9.83
CA THR A 41 1.47 -4.35 -10.64
C THR A 41 2.54 -3.73 -9.74
N ASN A 42 3.52 -3.01 -10.32
CA ASN A 42 4.63 -2.39 -9.60
C ASN A 42 4.84 -0.92 -10.05
N ASP A 43 3.77 -0.12 -10.02
CA ASP A 43 3.84 1.32 -10.22
C ASP A 43 4.49 2.04 -9.01
N LEU A 44 4.71 3.36 -9.13
CA LEU A 44 5.35 4.16 -8.08
C LEU A 44 4.58 4.10 -6.76
N TRP A 45 3.23 4.17 -6.80
CA TRP A 45 2.39 4.11 -5.61
C TRP A 45 2.65 2.80 -4.84
N ARG A 46 2.71 1.68 -5.56
CA ARG A 46 2.97 0.35 -4.98
C ARG A 46 4.40 0.16 -4.48
N GLN A 47 5.37 0.80 -5.12
CA GLN A 47 6.74 0.81 -4.64
C GLN A 47 6.84 1.52 -3.28
N ILE A 48 6.21 2.68 -3.10
CA ILE A 48 6.16 3.41 -1.83
C ILE A 48 5.44 2.59 -0.76
N MET A 49 4.29 2.00 -1.10
CA MET A 49 3.56 1.09 -0.22
C MET A 49 4.45 -0.06 0.27
N MET A 50 5.20 -0.72 -0.64
CA MET A 50 6.13 -1.81 -0.29
C MET A 50 7.24 -1.36 0.65
N ILE A 51 7.78 -0.16 0.46
CA ILE A 51 8.77 0.43 1.36
C ILE A 51 8.20 0.55 2.78
N GLN A 52 6.98 1.04 2.92
CA GLN A 52 6.29 1.17 4.20
C GLN A 52 6.01 -0.20 4.84
N MET A 53 5.54 -1.18 4.05
CA MET A 53 5.31 -2.55 4.51
C MET A 53 6.60 -3.19 5.05
N GLN A 54 7.71 -3.06 4.31
CA GLN A 54 9.00 -3.60 4.71
C GLN A 54 9.56 -2.91 5.95
N ALA A 55 9.40 -1.59 6.05
CA ALA A 55 9.84 -0.81 7.22
C ALA A 55 9.05 -1.23 8.48
N GLU A 56 7.75 -1.43 8.36
CA GLU A 56 6.92 -1.90 9.49
C GLU A 56 7.25 -3.35 9.85
N ALA A 57 7.35 -4.26 8.87
CA ALA A 57 7.71 -5.66 9.11
C ALA A 57 9.08 -5.82 9.79
N ALA A 58 10.04 -4.95 9.47
CA ALA A 58 11.39 -4.98 10.06
C ALA A 58 11.40 -4.77 11.59
N LYS A 59 10.35 -4.22 12.15
CA LYS A 59 10.16 -4.08 13.61
C LYS A 59 9.85 -5.42 14.30
N TYR A 60 9.48 -6.45 13.54
CA TYR A 60 8.97 -7.73 14.02
C TYR A 60 9.76 -8.88 13.40
N PRO A 61 10.81 -9.38 14.06
CA PRO A 61 11.67 -10.43 13.51
C PRO A 61 10.96 -11.76 13.29
N GLU A 62 9.77 -11.94 13.87
CA GLU A 62 8.90 -13.09 13.64
C GLU A 62 8.15 -13.05 12.30
N LEU A 63 8.20 -11.95 11.53
CA LEU A 63 7.48 -11.81 10.26
C LEU A 63 8.43 -11.87 9.06
N SER A 64 8.00 -12.56 8.01
CA SER A 64 8.55 -12.46 6.66
C SER A 64 7.45 -12.23 5.63
N ILE A 65 7.77 -11.48 4.56
CA ILE A 65 6.86 -11.19 3.46
C ILE A 65 7.44 -11.81 2.20
N VAL A 66 6.63 -12.62 1.53
CA VAL A 66 6.92 -13.15 0.18
C VAL A 66 5.99 -12.44 -0.79
N VAL A 67 6.56 -11.75 -1.79
CA VAL A 67 5.80 -10.92 -2.74
C VAL A 67 5.81 -11.57 -4.11
N SER A 68 4.63 -11.71 -4.71
CA SER A 68 4.44 -12.07 -6.12
C SER A 68 3.79 -10.89 -6.86
N ASN A 69 4.34 -10.53 -8.01
CA ASN A 69 3.84 -9.44 -8.85
C ASN A 69 3.23 -10.01 -10.13
N ALA A 70 2.00 -9.66 -10.39
CA ALA A 70 1.24 -10.14 -11.55
C ALA A 70 1.47 -9.32 -12.83
N HIS A 71 2.19 -8.19 -12.77
CA HIS A 71 2.50 -7.34 -13.93
C HIS A 71 1.28 -7.00 -14.81
N ASN A 72 0.15 -6.68 -14.17
CA ASN A 72 -1.15 -6.43 -14.82
C ASN A 72 -1.71 -7.65 -15.57
N ASN A 73 -1.30 -8.87 -15.22
CA ASN A 73 -1.83 -10.11 -15.78
C ASN A 73 -2.68 -10.84 -14.73
N THR A 74 -3.99 -10.79 -14.90
CA THR A 74 -4.96 -11.35 -13.96
C THR A 74 -4.84 -12.87 -13.83
N GLN A 75 -4.58 -13.59 -14.93
CA GLN A 75 -4.39 -15.05 -14.87
C GLN A 75 -3.13 -15.40 -14.08
N LEU A 76 -2.02 -14.70 -14.33
CA LEU A 76 -0.79 -14.87 -13.55
C LEU A 76 -1.04 -14.59 -12.06
N GLN A 77 -1.86 -13.58 -11.73
CA GLN A 77 -2.20 -13.29 -10.34
C GLN A 77 -2.96 -14.46 -9.67
N ILE A 78 -3.93 -15.03 -10.38
CA ILE A 78 -4.70 -16.19 -9.90
C ILE A 78 -3.76 -17.37 -9.62
N ASP A 79 -2.82 -17.66 -10.53
CA ASP A 79 -1.86 -18.76 -10.37
C ASP A 79 -0.91 -18.51 -9.19
N GLN A 80 -0.41 -17.29 -9.01
CA GLN A 80 0.42 -16.89 -7.87
C GLN A 80 -0.33 -16.99 -6.52
N ILE A 81 -1.62 -16.65 -6.49
CA ILE A 81 -2.44 -16.81 -5.27
C ILE A 81 -2.59 -18.31 -4.95
N ARG A 82 -2.78 -19.16 -5.96
CA ARG A 82 -2.85 -20.60 -5.78
C ARG A 82 -1.54 -21.18 -5.19
N GLU A 83 -0.38 -20.70 -5.67
CA GLU A 83 0.91 -21.06 -5.10
C GLU A 83 1.02 -20.70 -3.61
N PHE A 84 0.52 -19.55 -3.19
CA PHE A 84 0.46 -19.17 -1.77
C PHE A 84 -0.48 -20.06 -0.95
N ILE A 85 -1.62 -20.47 -1.52
CA ILE A 85 -2.55 -21.41 -0.88
C ILE A 85 -1.86 -22.77 -0.67
N GLU A 86 -1.22 -23.31 -1.72
CA GLU A 86 -0.49 -24.59 -1.66
C GLU A 86 0.69 -24.55 -0.70
N ALA A 87 1.41 -23.42 -0.64
CA ALA A 87 2.49 -23.19 0.32
C ALA A 87 2.00 -23.00 1.76
N LYS A 88 0.68 -22.88 1.99
CA LYS A 88 0.05 -22.68 3.31
C LYS A 88 0.66 -21.52 4.08
N VAL A 89 0.75 -20.34 3.42
CA VAL A 89 1.19 -19.14 4.10
C VAL A 89 0.31 -18.82 5.32
N ASP A 90 0.87 -18.21 6.36
CA ASP A 90 0.14 -17.91 7.60
C ASP A 90 -0.90 -16.79 7.44
N LEU A 91 -0.74 -15.94 6.44
CA LEU A 91 -1.66 -14.88 6.05
C LEU A 91 -1.43 -14.49 4.59
N LEU A 92 -2.49 -14.18 3.87
CA LEU A 92 -2.44 -13.72 2.49
C LEU A 92 -2.95 -12.28 2.37
N ILE A 93 -2.18 -11.41 1.71
CA ILE A 93 -2.60 -10.07 1.30
C ILE A 93 -2.79 -10.10 -0.21
N ILE A 94 -3.94 -9.62 -0.69
CA ILE A 94 -4.27 -9.58 -2.11
C ILE A 94 -4.64 -8.15 -2.50
N SER A 95 -3.91 -7.55 -3.47
CA SER A 95 -4.30 -6.35 -4.19
C SER A 95 -4.77 -6.76 -5.59
N PRO A 96 -6.07 -6.94 -5.83
CA PRO A 96 -6.58 -7.54 -7.07
C PRO A 96 -6.26 -6.68 -8.30
N ASN A 97 -5.86 -7.31 -9.42
CA ASN A 97 -5.76 -6.62 -10.69
C ASN A 97 -7.16 -6.24 -11.21
N GLU A 98 -8.03 -7.20 -11.26
CA GLU A 98 -9.44 -7.06 -11.63
C GLU A 98 -10.32 -7.69 -10.54
N SER A 99 -11.43 -7.02 -10.21
CA SER A 99 -12.26 -7.41 -9.08
C SER A 99 -12.95 -8.77 -9.30
N GLU A 100 -13.65 -8.95 -10.41
CA GLU A 100 -14.46 -10.14 -10.69
C GLU A 100 -13.63 -11.41 -10.85
N PRO A 101 -12.60 -11.47 -11.73
CA PRO A 101 -11.86 -12.73 -11.98
C PRO A 101 -11.01 -13.18 -10.78
N VAL A 102 -10.55 -12.26 -9.92
CA VAL A 102 -9.74 -12.60 -8.73
C VAL A 102 -10.61 -13.03 -7.55
N THR A 103 -11.91 -12.69 -7.56
CA THR A 103 -12.83 -13.03 -6.46
C THR A 103 -12.82 -14.52 -6.10
N PRO A 104 -12.98 -15.48 -7.04
CA PRO A 104 -13.09 -16.89 -6.68
C PRO A 104 -11.86 -17.42 -5.93
N ILE A 105 -10.65 -17.10 -6.40
CA ILE A 105 -9.41 -17.61 -5.77
C ILE A 105 -9.12 -16.92 -4.42
N ALA A 106 -9.56 -15.65 -4.24
CA ALA A 106 -9.44 -14.96 -2.96
C ALA A 106 -10.39 -15.57 -1.92
N VAL A 107 -11.62 -15.94 -2.32
CA VAL A 107 -12.59 -16.66 -1.49
C VAL A 107 -12.07 -18.05 -1.14
N GLU A 108 -11.52 -18.80 -2.11
CA GLU A 108 -10.91 -20.11 -1.87
C GLU A 108 -9.84 -20.05 -0.78
N ALA A 109 -8.93 -19.07 -0.84
CA ALA A 109 -7.89 -18.89 0.17
C ALA A 109 -8.49 -18.71 1.57
N PHE A 110 -9.50 -17.85 1.68
CA PHE A 110 -10.19 -17.59 2.95
C PHE A 110 -10.93 -18.83 3.48
N ASP A 111 -11.68 -19.52 2.62
CA ASP A 111 -12.48 -20.70 2.98
C ASP A 111 -11.58 -21.91 3.36
N MET A 112 -10.35 -21.96 2.83
CA MET A 112 -9.31 -22.91 3.28
C MET A 112 -8.67 -22.54 4.62
N GLY A 113 -9.11 -21.46 5.27
CA GLY A 113 -8.68 -21.05 6.59
C GLY A 113 -7.42 -20.17 6.61
N ILE A 114 -6.97 -19.66 5.46
CA ILE A 114 -5.88 -18.70 5.40
C ILE A 114 -6.45 -17.29 5.65
N PRO A 115 -6.07 -16.59 6.74
CA PRO A 115 -6.50 -15.22 6.95
C PRO A 115 -6.13 -14.36 5.74
N THR A 116 -7.14 -13.71 5.14
CA THR A 116 -6.97 -12.97 3.88
C THR A 116 -7.28 -11.48 4.09
N ILE A 117 -6.34 -10.62 3.74
CA ILE A 117 -6.52 -9.17 3.68
C ILE A 117 -6.71 -8.77 2.22
N ILE A 118 -7.83 -8.15 1.91
CA ILE A 118 -8.06 -7.49 0.63
C ILE A 118 -7.54 -6.06 0.75
N TRP A 119 -6.66 -5.66 -0.18
CA TRP A 119 -5.90 -4.44 -0.10
C TRP A 119 -6.08 -3.56 -1.35
N ASP A 120 -6.27 -2.24 -1.15
CA ASP A 120 -6.39 -1.23 -2.19
C ASP A 120 -7.68 -1.43 -3.03
N ARG A 121 -7.73 -2.45 -3.87
CA ARG A 121 -8.86 -2.80 -4.72
C ARG A 121 -9.73 -3.86 -4.07
N LYS A 122 -11.06 -3.79 -4.28
CA LYS A 122 -12.03 -4.72 -3.69
C LYS A 122 -12.26 -5.94 -4.60
N ILE A 123 -12.73 -7.03 -4.00
CA ILE A 123 -13.31 -8.19 -4.68
C ILE A 123 -14.85 -8.13 -4.57
N HIS A 124 -15.55 -8.95 -5.34
CA HIS A 124 -17.02 -9.07 -5.33
C HIS A 124 -17.49 -10.13 -4.32
N SER A 125 -16.98 -10.07 -3.10
CA SER A 125 -17.33 -10.97 -2.00
C SER A 125 -16.99 -10.31 -0.67
N ASP A 126 -17.57 -10.82 0.41
CA ASP A 126 -17.21 -10.51 1.80
C ASP A 126 -16.48 -11.66 2.51
N HIS A 127 -16.15 -12.75 1.78
CA HIS A 127 -15.32 -13.86 2.28
C HIS A 127 -13.84 -13.47 2.31
N TYR A 128 -13.47 -12.72 3.32
CA TYR A 128 -12.11 -12.32 3.67
C TYR A 128 -12.05 -11.93 5.15
N THR A 129 -10.87 -11.85 5.72
CA THR A 129 -10.69 -11.41 7.12
C THR A 129 -10.97 -9.93 7.27
N THR A 130 -10.35 -9.10 6.44
CA THR A 130 -10.54 -7.64 6.44
C THR A 130 -10.23 -7.04 5.06
N CYS A 131 -10.86 -5.91 4.75
CA CYS A 131 -10.54 -5.08 3.60
C CYS A 131 -9.95 -3.75 4.06
N ILE A 132 -8.86 -3.32 3.43
CA ILE A 132 -8.19 -2.05 3.74
C ILE A 132 -8.07 -1.26 2.45
N SER A 133 -8.76 -0.13 2.34
CA SER A 133 -8.77 0.72 1.12
C SER A 133 -9.14 2.16 1.47
N ALA A 134 -8.87 3.10 0.57
CA ALA A 134 -9.54 4.40 0.61
C ALA A 134 -10.98 4.27 0.07
N ASP A 135 -11.83 5.24 0.38
CA ASP A 135 -13.16 5.33 -0.21
C ASP A 135 -13.08 6.02 -1.57
N ASN A 136 -12.97 5.21 -2.63
CA ASN A 136 -12.83 5.74 -3.99
C ASN A 136 -14.10 6.42 -4.51
N TYR A 137 -15.27 6.05 -3.99
CA TYR A 137 -16.51 6.74 -4.33
C TYR A 137 -16.53 8.15 -3.73
N ASP A 138 -16.16 8.30 -2.45
CA ASP A 138 -16.05 9.62 -1.82
C ASP A 138 -14.93 10.46 -2.43
N ILE A 139 -13.79 9.88 -2.81
CA ILE A 139 -12.75 10.60 -3.55
C ILE A 139 -13.31 11.15 -4.87
N GLY A 140 -14.03 10.35 -5.64
CA GLY A 140 -14.71 10.81 -6.85
C GLY A 140 -15.68 11.96 -6.60
N ARG A 141 -16.49 11.85 -5.52
CA ARG A 141 -17.40 12.94 -5.10
C ARG A 141 -16.64 14.22 -4.76
N ASP A 142 -15.55 14.11 -4.01
CA ASP A 142 -14.74 15.27 -3.64
C ASP A 142 -14.10 15.94 -4.86
N VAL A 143 -13.69 15.16 -5.87
CA VAL A 143 -13.26 15.70 -7.17
C VAL A 143 -14.40 16.47 -7.84
N GLY A 144 -15.60 15.87 -7.94
CA GLY A 144 -16.78 16.55 -8.53
C GLY A 144 -17.13 17.86 -7.81
N ARG A 145 -17.16 17.84 -6.48
CA ARG A 145 -17.38 19.03 -5.65
C ARG A 145 -16.34 20.11 -5.91
N TYR A 146 -15.06 19.74 -5.94
CA TYR A 146 -13.97 20.65 -6.20
C TYR A 146 -14.08 21.27 -7.60
N ILE A 147 -14.35 20.48 -8.62
CA ILE A 147 -14.55 20.93 -10.00
C ILE A 147 -15.68 21.96 -10.07
N ASN A 148 -16.79 21.76 -9.36
CA ASN A 148 -17.90 22.71 -9.29
C ASN A 148 -17.49 24.08 -8.70
N THR A 149 -16.40 24.15 -7.94
CA THR A 149 -15.91 25.45 -7.40
C THR A 149 -15.01 26.21 -8.36
N ILE A 150 -14.49 25.56 -9.41
CA ILE A 150 -13.46 26.13 -10.29
C ILE A 150 -13.87 26.22 -11.76
N LEU A 151 -14.98 25.59 -12.16
CA LEU A 151 -15.53 25.67 -13.52
C LEU A 151 -16.85 26.43 -13.56
N SER A 152 -17.14 27.01 -14.73
CA SER A 152 -18.42 27.63 -15.05
C SER A 152 -19.40 26.61 -15.60
N GLU A 153 -20.70 26.91 -15.56
CA GLU A 153 -21.73 26.13 -16.24
C GLU A 153 -21.43 25.97 -17.74
N GLY A 154 -21.73 24.80 -18.28
CA GLY A 154 -21.52 24.47 -19.70
C GLY A 154 -20.08 24.09 -20.04
N SER A 155 -19.16 24.04 -19.07
CA SER A 155 -17.78 23.59 -19.29
C SER A 155 -17.67 22.15 -19.77
N THR A 156 -16.62 21.87 -20.54
CA THR A 156 -16.31 20.53 -21.07
C THR A 156 -15.18 19.87 -20.26
N ILE A 157 -15.42 18.67 -19.80
CA ILE A 157 -14.48 17.87 -19.00
C ILE A 157 -14.07 16.64 -19.79
N LEU A 158 -12.76 16.41 -19.91
CA LEU A 158 -12.19 15.14 -20.36
C LEU A 158 -11.85 14.29 -19.13
N GLU A 159 -12.59 13.22 -18.92
CA GLU A 159 -12.28 12.22 -17.89
C GLU A 159 -11.40 11.12 -18.46
N ILE A 160 -10.26 10.80 -17.78
CA ILE A 160 -9.36 9.69 -18.13
C ILE A 160 -9.44 8.65 -17.03
N THR A 161 -10.13 7.54 -17.29
CA THR A 161 -10.41 6.52 -16.29
C THR A 161 -9.24 5.57 -16.08
N GLY A 162 -9.15 5.00 -14.86
CA GLY A 162 -8.36 3.79 -14.64
C GLY A 162 -8.98 2.57 -15.31
N LEU A 163 -8.43 1.39 -15.03
CA LEU A 163 -8.94 0.11 -15.52
C LEU A 163 -10.35 -0.14 -14.96
N MET A 164 -11.38 -0.08 -15.79
CA MET A 164 -12.79 -0.16 -15.37
C MET A 164 -13.24 -1.56 -14.87
N SER A 165 -12.41 -2.59 -15.00
CA SER A 165 -12.59 -3.88 -14.30
C SER A 165 -12.06 -3.89 -12.87
N SER A 166 -11.47 -2.78 -12.39
CA SER A 166 -11.02 -2.59 -11.02
C SER A 166 -11.95 -1.67 -10.23
N SER A 167 -12.17 -1.97 -8.95
CA SER A 167 -13.11 -1.23 -8.10
C SER A 167 -12.78 0.28 -7.99
N PRO A 168 -11.52 0.74 -7.85
CA PRO A 168 -11.25 2.17 -7.72
C PRO A 168 -11.67 2.99 -8.94
N ALA A 169 -11.49 2.46 -10.16
CA ALA A 169 -11.88 3.18 -11.37
C ALA A 169 -13.40 3.35 -11.45
N VAL A 170 -14.15 2.27 -11.19
CA VAL A 170 -15.63 2.31 -11.18
C VAL A 170 -16.17 3.26 -10.10
N GLU A 171 -15.58 3.19 -8.90
CA GLU A 171 -16.03 4.00 -7.76
C GLU A 171 -15.70 5.49 -7.97
N ARG A 172 -14.49 5.84 -8.45
CA ARG A 172 -14.10 7.22 -8.77
C ARG A 172 -14.99 7.83 -9.84
N HIS A 173 -15.23 7.10 -10.94
CA HIS A 173 -16.12 7.53 -12.01
C HIS A 173 -17.54 7.80 -11.49
N LYS A 174 -18.14 6.85 -10.77
CA LYS A 174 -19.49 7.00 -10.21
C LYS A 174 -19.59 8.15 -9.22
N GLY A 175 -18.59 8.28 -8.32
CA GLY A 175 -18.54 9.36 -7.34
C GLY A 175 -18.41 10.73 -8.02
N PHE A 176 -17.54 10.86 -9.01
CA PHE A 176 -17.38 12.08 -9.79
C PHE A 176 -18.70 12.50 -10.47
N LEU A 177 -19.34 11.60 -11.20
CA LEU A 177 -20.60 11.90 -11.87
C LEU A 177 -21.75 12.18 -10.90
N ALA A 178 -21.71 11.66 -9.67
CA ALA A 178 -22.74 11.93 -8.67
C ALA A 178 -22.73 13.36 -8.12
N GLU A 179 -21.59 14.06 -8.21
CA GLU A 179 -21.42 15.41 -7.67
C GLU A 179 -21.12 16.46 -8.76
N ALA A 180 -20.57 16.07 -9.91
CA ALA A 180 -20.33 16.98 -11.02
C ALA A 180 -21.65 17.61 -11.51
N SER A 181 -21.63 18.91 -11.82
CA SER A 181 -22.82 19.60 -12.33
C SER A 181 -23.36 18.94 -13.59
N GLU A 182 -24.67 18.78 -13.67
CA GLU A 182 -25.35 18.28 -14.88
C GLU A 182 -25.18 19.21 -16.10
N SER A 183 -24.73 20.44 -15.88
CA SER A 183 -24.45 21.38 -16.97
C SER A 183 -23.16 21.07 -17.71
N TYR A 184 -22.26 20.24 -17.16
CA TYR A 184 -21.00 19.91 -17.80
C TYR A 184 -21.16 18.88 -18.93
N SER A 185 -20.37 19.07 -20.00
CA SER A 185 -20.18 18.04 -21.02
C SER A 185 -19.00 17.14 -20.62
N VAL A 186 -19.26 15.89 -20.24
CA VAL A 186 -18.22 14.94 -19.81
C VAL A 186 -17.93 13.96 -20.92
N HIS A 187 -16.68 13.94 -21.38
CA HIS A 187 -16.15 12.96 -22.34
C HIS A 187 -15.19 12.02 -21.63
N THR A 188 -15.49 10.74 -21.61
CA THR A 188 -14.72 9.73 -20.88
C THR A 188 -13.90 8.88 -21.85
N ILE A 189 -12.59 8.75 -21.58
CA ILE A 189 -11.67 7.87 -22.29
C ILE A 189 -10.93 6.93 -21.34
N PRO A 190 -10.59 5.68 -21.77
CA PRO A 190 -9.83 4.77 -20.93
C PRO A 190 -8.33 5.14 -20.92
N GLY A 191 -7.73 5.16 -19.73
CA GLY A 191 -6.29 5.29 -19.51
C GLY A 191 -5.68 4.05 -18.86
N ASP A 192 -6.52 3.13 -18.30
CA ASP A 192 -6.16 1.82 -17.75
C ASP A 192 -5.02 1.86 -16.70
N TRP A 193 -4.92 2.96 -15.94
CA TRP A 193 -3.84 3.27 -14.99
C TRP A 193 -2.46 3.48 -15.63
N LYS A 194 -2.38 3.58 -16.99
CA LYS A 194 -1.14 3.62 -17.75
C LYS A 194 -0.96 4.98 -18.41
N PRO A 195 0.12 5.72 -18.10
CA PRO A 195 0.39 7.01 -18.73
C PRO A 195 0.57 6.92 -20.26
N ASP A 196 1.13 5.80 -20.78
CA ASP A 196 1.29 5.62 -22.23
C ASP A 196 -0.05 5.44 -22.92
N VAL A 197 -1.02 4.72 -22.32
CA VAL A 197 -2.38 4.59 -22.86
C VAL A 197 -3.09 5.94 -22.84
N ALA A 198 -3.02 6.67 -21.72
CA ALA A 198 -3.58 8.02 -21.61
C ALA A 198 -2.99 8.95 -22.68
N LYS A 199 -1.66 8.93 -22.87
CA LYS A 199 -0.94 9.67 -23.90
C LYS A 199 -1.47 9.38 -25.30
N GLU A 200 -1.60 8.10 -25.66
CA GLU A 200 -2.11 7.67 -26.97
C GLU A 200 -3.55 8.16 -27.20
N ARG A 201 -4.43 7.96 -26.20
CA ARG A 201 -5.84 8.35 -26.29
C ARG A 201 -6.03 9.85 -26.39
N VAL A 202 -5.30 10.62 -25.59
CA VAL A 202 -5.35 12.10 -25.63
C VAL A 202 -4.80 12.60 -26.95
N ALA A 203 -3.69 12.06 -27.46
CA ALA A 203 -3.14 12.44 -28.76
C ALA A 203 -4.11 12.17 -29.92
N ALA A 204 -4.92 11.12 -29.83
CA ALA A 204 -5.91 10.78 -30.86
C ALA A 204 -7.09 11.78 -30.92
N ILE A 205 -7.32 12.62 -29.90
CA ILE A 205 -8.33 13.70 -29.93
C ILE A 205 -7.94 14.76 -30.96
N GLY A 206 -6.68 15.16 -31.00
CA GLY A 206 -6.09 16.02 -32.04
C GLY A 206 -6.40 17.50 -31.95
N HIS A 207 -7.42 17.91 -31.18
CA HIS A 207 -7.77 19.32 -30.91
C HIS A 207 -8.31 19.46 -29.46
N TYR A 208 -7.99 20.57 -28.80
CA TYR A 208 -8.22 20.70 -27.36
C TYR A 208 -8.93 22.01 -27.00
N ASP A 209 -9.37 22.78 -27.99
CA ASP A 209 -9.94 24.12 -27.79
C ASP A 209 -11.22 24.11 -26.94
N ASP A 210 -12.01 23.04 -27.06
CA ASP A 210 -13.28 22.89 -26.36
C ASP A 210 -13.15 22.25 -24.98
N ILE A 211 -11.93 21.82 -24.54
CA ILE A 211 -11.71 21.20 -23.25
C ILE A 211 -11.35 22.28 -22.21
N ASP A 212 -12.11 22.35 -21.12
CA ASP A 212 -11.85 23.26 -20.00
C ASP A 212 -11.08 22.60 -18.86
N LEU A 213 -11.28 21.27 -18.66
CA LEU A 213 -10.64 20.52 -17.61
C LEU A 213 -10.36 19.08 -18.05
N VAL A 214 -9.21 18.56 -17.62
CA VAL A 214 -8.87 17.13 -17.67
C VAL A 214 -8.87 16.59 -16.25
N PHE A 215 -9.73 15.62 -15.97
CA PHE A 215 -9.73 14.84 -14.75
C PHE A 215 -9.20 13.43 -15.05
N ALA A 216 -8.08 13.06 -14.49
CA ALA A 216 -7.55 11.69 -14.62
C ALA A 216 -7.59 10.96 -13.27
N HIS A 217 -7.87 9.67 -13.33
CA HIS A 217 -7.99 8.83 -12.14
C HIS A 217 -6.66 8.59 -11.41
N ASN A 218 -5.52 9.02 -11.97
CA ASN A 218 -4.24 9.15 -11.26
C ASN A 218 -3.38 10.30 -11.82
N ASP A 219 -2.35 10.68 -11.06
CA ASP A 219 -1.46 11.78 -11.41
C ASP A 219 -0.64 11.50 -12.69
N ASP A 220 -0.18 10.26 -12.88
CA ASP A 220 0.63 9.89 -14.04
C ASP A 220 -0.14 10.06 -15.35
N MET A 221 -1.43 9.68 -15.37
CA MET A 221 -2.29 9.89 -16.54
C MET A 221 -2.63 11.38 -16.75
N ALA A 222 -2.83 12.15 -15.67
CA ALA A 222 -3.06 13.59 -15.74
C ALA A 222 -1.85 14.30 -16.35
N LEU A 223 -0.65 13.96 -15.90
CA LEU A 223 0.60 14.50 -16.44
C LEU A 223 0.88 14.05 -17.87
N ALA A 224 0.53 12.82 -18.23
CA ALA A 224 0.62 12.35 -19.59
C ALA A 224 -0.28 13.20 -20.53
N ALA A 225 -1.51 13.47 -20.11
CA ALA A 225 -2.43 14.34 -20.83
C ALA A 225 -1.88 15.77 -20.96
N TYR A 226 -1.41 16.37 -19.85
CA TYR A 226 -0.77 17.68 -19.88
C TYR A 226 0.38 17.72 -20.89
N ASN A 227 1.28 16.76 -20.86
CA ASN A 227 2.45 16.73 -21.73
C ASN A 227 2.07 16.62 -23.22
N VAL A 228 1.05 15.84 -23.55
CA VAL A 228 0.56 15.72 -24.94
C VAL A 228 -0.02 17.04 -25.42
N ILE A 229 -0.92 17.64 -24.64
CA ILE A 229 -1.59 18.88 -25.00
C ILE A 229 -0.58 20.03 -25.07
N ASN A 230 0.35 20.13 -24.12
CA ASN A 230 1.38 21.14 -24.12
C ASN A 230 2.36 21.04 -25.31
N ALA A 231 2.65 19.84 -25.76
CA ALA A 231 3.49 19.62 -26.94
C ALA A 231 2.77 19.98 -28.24
N ALA A 232 1.45 19.81 -28.31
CA ALA A 232 0.62 20.15 -29.47
C ALA A 232 0.25 21.64 -29.48
N ASP A 233 -0.20 22.17 -28.35
CA ASP A 233 -0.59 23.56 -28.14
C ASP A 233 -0.38 23.99 -26.68
N SER A 234 0.69 24.75 -26.46
CA SER A 234 1.05 25.23 -25.13
C SER A 234 0.06 26.26 -24.54
N LEU A 235 -0.67 26.98 -25.38
CA LEU A 235 -1.70 27.93 -24.91
C LEU A 235 -2.94 27.19 -24.42
N CYS A 236 -3.34 26.13 -25.11
CA CYS A 236 -4.38 25.23 -24.63
C CYS A 236 -3.98 24.59 -23.29
N ALA A 237 -2.74 24.09 -23.14
CA ALA A 237 -2.27 23.50 -21.91
C ALA A 237 -2.26 24.48 -20.72
N GLN A 238 -2.00 25.77 -20.95
CA GLN A 238 -2.06 26.80 -19.91
C GLN A 238 -3.50 27.17 -19.52
N ARG A 239 -4.45 27.05 -20.44
CA ARG A 239 -5.87 27.35 -20.21
C ARG A 239 -6.61 26.19 -19.51
N ILE A 240 -6.33 24.97 -19.92
CA ILE A 240 -6.97 23.76 -19.40
C ILE A 240 -6.51 23.49 -17.95
N LYS A 241 -7.44 23.17 -17.07
CA LYS A 241 -7.11 22.72 -15.72
C LYS A 241 -6.91 21.21 -15.71
N PHE A 242 -5.89 20.73 -15.00
CA PHE A 242 -5.60 19.31 -14.88
C PHE A 242 -5.73 18.86 -13.43
N ILE A 243 -6.44 17.78 -13.18
CA ILE A 243 -6.64 17.20 -11.85
C ILE A 243 -6.26 15.72 -11.90
N GLY A 244 -5.46 15.29 -10.91
CA GLY A 244 -5.07 13.90 -10.69
C GLY A 244 -5.56 13.35 -9.36
N ILE A 245 -5.19 12.12 -9.10
CA ILE A 245 -5.34 11.42 -7.81
C ILE A 245 -4.03 10.69 -7.57
N ASP A 246 -3.60 10.54 -6.36
CA ASP A 246 -2.51 9.86 -5.68
C ASP A 246 -1.72 10.84 -4.80
N ALA A 247 -1.53 12.09 -5.25
CA ALA A 247 -0.69 13.10 -4.62
C ALA A 247 0.72 12.57 -4.31
N LEU A 248 1.32 11.89 -5.30
CA LEU A 248 2.73 11.48 -5.29
C LEU A 248 3.53 12.42 -6.21
N VAL A 249 3.61 12.08 -7.50
CA VAL A 249 4.20 12.97 -8.51
C VAL A 249 3.36 14.22 -8.73
N GLY A 250 2.08 14.14 -8.42
CA GLY A 250 1.13 15.25 -8.50
C GLY A 250 1.46 16.40 -7.55
N VAL A 251 2.11 16.14 -6.41
CA VAL A 251 2.51 17.21 -5.47
C VAL A 251 3.45 18.21 -6.15
N ASP A 252 4.49 17.72 -6.82
CA ASP A 252 5.42 18.59 -7.56
C ASP A 252 4.72 19.28 -8.74
N ALA A 253 3.82 18.58 -9.40
CA ALA A 253 3.06 19.12 -10.52
C ALA A 253 2.05 20.20 -10.09
N VAL A 254 1.50 20.12 -8.89
CA VAL A 254 0.69 21.19 -8.28
C VAL A 254 1.57 22.39 -7.93
N LEU A 255 2.75 22.16 -7.38
CA LEU A 255 3.68 23.24 -7.00
C LEU A 255 4.24 23.99 -8.20
N ASP A 256 4.44 23.35 -9.33
CA ASP A 256 4.94 23.98 -10.57
C ASP A 256 3.81 24.41 -11.54
N GLY A 257 2.55 24.21 -11.16
CA GLY A 257 1.36 24.68 -11.87
C GLY A 257 0.91 23.83 -13.05
N ARG A 258 1.48 22.64 -13.28
CA ARG A 258 1.01 21.68 -14.29
C ARG A 258 -0.29 21.00 -13.91
N LEU A 259 -0.52 20.79 -12.61
CA LEU A 259 -1.81 20.34 -12.09
C LEU A 259 -2.46 21.44 -11.25
N GLN A 260 -3.76 21.63 -11.42
CA GLN A 260 -4.60 22.47 -10.56
C GLN A 260 -4.71 21.90 -9.15
N ALA A 261 -4.86 20.58 -9.06
CA ALA A 261 -4.97 19.82 -7.83
C ALA A 261 -4.67 18.35 -8.03
N SER A 262 -4.37 17.66 -6.94
CA SER A 262 -4.40 16.19 -6.82
C SER A 262 -5.17 15.81 -5.57
N PHE A 263 -5.65 14.56 -5.49
CA PHE A 263 -6.30 14.03 -4.30
C PHE A 263 -5.44 12.92 -3.72
N LEU A 264 -5.05 13.07 -2.45
CA LEU A 264 -4.22 12.06 -1.78
C LEU A 264 -4.89 10.69 -1.81
N TYR A 265 -4.19 9.70 -2.36
CA TYR A 265 -4.54 8.28 -2.23
C TYR A 265 -3.50 7.61 -1.34
N PRO A 266 -3.81 7.41 -0.04
CA PRO A 266 -2.81 6.97 0.92
C PRO A 266 -2.35 5.54 0.65
N THR A 267 -1.04 5.32 0.70
CA THR A 267 -0.42 4.00 0.50
C THR A 267 -0.67 3.05 1.67
N GLY A 268 -0.59 3.51 2.92
CA GLY A 268 -0.95 2.77 4.14
C GLY A 268 -0.27 1.40 4.34
N GLY A 269 0.89 1.16 3.75
CA GLY A 269 1.60 -0.11 3.85
C GLY A 269 1.98 -0.48 5.29
N ASP A 270 2.28 0.49 6.13
CA ASP A 270 2.52 0.33 7.57
C ASP A 270 1.25 -0.17 8.29
N LYS A 271 0.10 0.42 7.98
CA LYS A 271 -1.19 0.03 8.57
C LYS A 271 -1.58 -1.40 8.19
N VAL A 272 -1.37 -1.80 6.94
CA VAL A 272 -1.61 -3.18 6.49
C VAL A 272 -0.77 -4.16 7.29
N MET A 273 0.51 -3.90 7.48
CA MET A 273 1.40 -4.77 8.23
C MET A 273 1.06 -4.83 9.72
N ALA A 274 0.69 -3.70 10.32
CA ALA A 274 0.23 -3.67 11.71
C ALA A 274 -1.05 -4.51 11.91
N ILE A 275 -1.99 -4.45 10.95
CA ILE A 275 -3.22 -5.26 10.97
C ILE A 275 -2.90 -6.74 10.72
N ALA A 276 -2.06 -7.07 9.74
CA ALA A 276 -1.62 -8.44 9.47
C ALA A 276 -1.03 -9.09 10.74
N ARG A 277 -0.15 -8.38 11.43
CA ARG A 277 0.42 -8.85 12.70
C ARG A 277 -0.64 -9.09 13.78
N ARG A 278 -1.64 -8.20 13.90
CA ARG A 278 -2.76 -8.40 14.85
C ARG A 278 -3.51 -9.69 14.56
N ILE A 279 -3.79 -9.98 13.28
CA ILE A 279 -4.46 -11.20 12.83
C ILE A 279 -3.63 -12.43 13.20
N LEU A 280 -2.33 -12.44 12.86
CA LEU A 280 -1.41 -13.55 13.15
C LEU A 280 -1.25 -13.83 14.64
N LEU A 281 -1.43 -12.81 15.49
CA LEU A 281 -1.44 -12.94 16.95
C LEU A 281 -2.83 -13.30 17.52
N GLY A 282 -3.80 -13.68 16.68
CA GLY A 282 -5.17 -14.04 17.09
C GLY A 282 -5.98 -12.87 17.65
N LYS A 283 -5.59 -11.62 17.39
CA LYS A 283 -6.34 -10.45 17.86
C LYS A 283 -7.46 -10.10 16.89
N ARG A 284 -8.60 -9.68 17.45
CA ARG A 284 -9.72 -9.20 16.65
C ARG A 284 -9.34 -7.96 15.83
N VAL A 285 -9.81 -7.92 14.59
CA VAL A 285 -9.72 -6.80 13.65
C VAL A 285 -11.11 -6.45 13.12
N GLU A 286 -11.28 -5.23 12.64
CA GLU A 286 -12.51 -4.80 11.99
C GLU A 286 -12.62 -5.43 10.60
N LYS A 287 -13.85 -5.54 10.10
CA LYS A 287 -14.12 -6.09 8.76
C LYS A 287 -13.57 -5.20 7.64
N SER A 288 -13.51 -3.88 7.88
CA SER A 288 -12.93 -2.93 6.96
C SER A 288 -12.20 -1.79 7.67
N TYR A 289 -11.17 -1.27 7.02
CA TYR A 289 -10.46 -0.06 7.43
C TYR A 289 -10.41 0.91 6.26
N GLN A 290 -10.92 2.11 6.49
CA GLN A 290 -10.88 3.18 5.51
C GLN A 290 -9.64 4.04 5.73
N LEU A 291 -8.89 4.29 4.65
CA LEU A 291 -7.79 5.25 4.60
C LEU A 291 -8.33 6.62 4.20
N GLN A 292 -7.85 7.68 4.84
CA GLN A 292 -8.34 9.02 4.63
C GLN A 292 -7.66 9.68 3.43
N SER A 293 -8.46 10.21 2.50
CA SER A 293 -8.02 11.06 1.40
C SER A 293 -8.07 12.54 1.80
N ALA A 294 -7.42 13.39 1.03
CA ALA A 294 -7.47 14.84 1.17
C ALA A 294 -7.18 15.52 -0.17
N LEU A 295 -7.80 16.68 -0.40
CA LEU A 295 -7.43 17.58 -1.49
C LEU A 295 -6.01 18.12 -1.29
N VAL A 296 -5.22 18.10 -2.35
CA VAL A 296 -3.88 18.69 -2.43
C VAL A 296 -3.87 19.74 -3.54
N ASP A 297 -3.73 20.99 -3.14
CA ASP A 297 -3.66 22.14 -4.02
C ASP A 297 -2.47 23.04 -3.64
N SER A 298 -2.36 24.22 -4.26
CA SER A 298 -1.27 25.16 -4.02
C SER A 298 -1.16 25.63 -2.55
N HIS A 299 -2.21 25.50 -1.73
CA HIS A 299 -2.21 25.94 -0.34
C HIS A 299 -1.53 24.94 0.61
N ASN A 300 -1.57 23.65 0.29
CA ASN A 300 -1.07 22.60 1.19
C ASN A 300 -0.01 21.68 0.57
N ALA A 301 0.23 21.75 -0.74
CA ALA A 301 1.19 20.89 -1.43
C ALA A 301 2.61 20.97 -0.84
N TYR A 302 3.08 22.16 -0.41
CA TYR A 302 4.38 22.30 0.25
C TYR A 302 4.50 21.48 1.54
N THR A 303 3.44 21.48 2.36
CA THR A 303 3.41 20.73 3.61
C THR A 303 3.48 19.22 3.33
N LEU A 304 2.72 18.75 2.36
CA LEU A 304 2.73 17.34 1.98
C LEU A 304 4.07 16.93 1.39
N LYS A 305 4.68 17.76 0.54
CA LYS A 305 6.02 17.52 -0.01
C LYS A 305 7.06 17.34 1.08
N ALA A 306 7.10 18.25 2.05
CA ALA A 306 8.02 18.17 3.17
C ALA A 306 7.85 16.86 3.98
N GLN A 307 6.61 16.39 4.16
CA GLN A 307 6.33 15.11 4.82
C GLN A 307 6.83 13.92 3.98
N GLN A 308 6.64 13.94 2.66
CA GLN A 308 7.12 12.90 1.75
C GLN A 308 8.65 12.83 1.74
N GLU A 309 9.34 13.96 1.67
CA GLU A 309 10.82 14.04 1.72
C GLU A 309 11.36 13.49 3.04
N GLN A 310 10.68 13.77 4.15
CA GLN A 310 11.06 13.22 5.45
C GLN A 310 10.96 11.69 5.48
N ILE A 311 9.91 11.11 4.90
CA ILE A 311 9.74 9.65 4.80
C ILE A 311 10.87 9.04 3.96
N VAL A 312 11.22 9.63 2.82
CA VAL A 312 12.31 9.17 1.96
C VAL A 312 13.66 9.23 2.69
N SER A 313 13.93 10.33 3.39
CA SER A 313 15.15 10.49 4.19
C SER A 313 15.27 9.42 5.28
N TYR A 314 14.20 9.14 6.01
CA TYR A 314 14.17 8.04 6.99
C TYR A 314 14.47 6.68 6.35
N GLN A 315 13.90 6.42 5.18
CA GLN A 315 14.11 5.16 4.47
C GLN A 315 15.57 4.98 4.04
N GLU A 316 16.21 6.03 3.55
CA GLU A 316 17.63 6.01 3.21
C GLU A 316 18.52 5.74 4.42
N GLN A 317 18.21 6.33 5.57
CA GLN A 317 18.92 6.08 6.82
C GLN A 317 18.80 4.61 7.26
N ILE A 318 17.60 4.04 7.20
CA ILE A 318 17.35 2.62 7.50
C ILE A 318 18.14 1.72 6.56
N ASN A 319 18.19 2.02 5.26
CA ASN A 319 18.91 1.23 4.27
C ASN A 319 20.43 1.29 4.49
N LYS A 320 20.97 2.46 4.82
CA LYS A 320 22.39 2.62 5.20
C LYS A 320 22.73 1.77 6.44
N GLN A 321 21.90 1.81 7.47
CA GLN A 321 22.10 1.00 8.69
C GLN A 321 22.04 -0.50 8.40
N LYS A 322 21.08 -0.97 7.58
CA LYS A 322 20.99 -2.37 7.15
C LYS A 322 22.25 -2.83 6.41
N THR A 323 22.80 -1.98 5.54
CA THR A 323 24.03 -2.28 4.79
C THR A 323 25.23 -2.42 5.73
N VAL A 324 25.37 -1.51 6.69
CA VAL A 324 26.44 -1.58 7.72
C VAL A 324 26.31 -2.87 8.55
N LEU A 325 25.10 -3.21 8.99
CA LEU A 325 24.86 -4.43 9.77
C LEU A 325 25.16 -5.71 8.97
N ARG A 326 24.87 -5.74 7.66
CA ARG A 326 25.25 -6.86 6.78
C ARG A 326 26.77 -7.01 6.69
N HIS A 327 27.51 -5.93 6.51
CA HIS A 327 28.99 -5.96 6.50
C HIS A 327 29.58 -6.43 7.82
N ILE A 328 29.03 -6.00 8.97
CA ILE A 328 29.48 -6.45 10.29
C ILE A 328 29.23 -7.96 10.47
N ARG A 329 28.06 -8.46 10.05
CA ARG A 329 27.73 -9.90 10.11
C ARG A 329 28.66 -10.74 9.22
N GLN A 330 28.94 -10.28 8.00
CA GLN A 330 29.88 -10.94 7.09
C GLN A 330 31.31 -11.01 7.67
N LYS A 331 31.80 -9.92 8.26
CA LYS A 331 33.12 -9.90 8.94
C LYS A 331 33.18 -10.81 10.16
N LYS A 332 32.09 -10.94 10.93
CA LYS A 332 32.03 -11.86 12.08
C LYS A 332 31.96 -13.33 11.62
N GLY A 333 31.24 -13.62 10.54
CA GLY A 333 31.19 -14.95 9.94
C GLY A 333 32.52 -15.43 9.34
N SER A 334 33.28 -14.53 8.73
CA SER A 334 34.62 -14.84 8.20
C SER A 334 35.69 -15.04 9.29
N ASN A 335 35.56 -14.39 10.44
CA ASN A 335 36.47 -14.58 11.57
C ASN A 335 36.18 -15.86 12.40
N SER A 336 34.96 -16.43 12.31
CA SER A 336 34.67 -17.69 12.99
C SER A 336 35.14 -18.94 12.21
N SER A 337 35.45 -18.81 10.93
CA SER A 337 36.01 -19.88 10.10
C SER A 337 37.52 -19.99 10.16
N SER A 338 38.22 -19.02 10.78
CA SER A 338 39.69 -19.00 10.88
C SER A 338 40.27 -19.48 12.23
N ILE A 339 39.40 -20.00 13.15
CA ILE A 339 39.84 -20.46 14.49
C ILE A 339 39.94 -21.99 14.61
N ASN A 340 39.76 -22.75 13.55
CA ASN A 340 39.94 -24.20 13.60
C ASN A 340 41.04 -24.64 12.60
N HIS A 341 42.30 -24.40 12.91
CA HIS A 341 43.46 -25.21 12.47
C HIS A 341 44.72 -24.76 13.21
N TYR A 342 44.98 -25.34 14.38
CA TYR A 342 46.33 -25.59 14.85
C TYR A 342 46.42 -27.04 15.40
N PRO A 343 47.54 -27.71 15.10
CA PRO A 343 47.69 -29.16 15.10
C PRO A 343 47.66 -29.79 16.49
#